data_92c72f3ecb5e84353a1d5060e2b97342
#
_entry.id   92c72f3ecb5e84353a1d5060e2b97342
#
_cell.length_a   1.000
_cell.length_b   1.000
_cell.length_c   1.000
_cell.angle_alpha   90.00
_cell.angle_beta   90.00
_cell.angle_gamma   90.00
#
_symmetry.space_group_name_H-M   'P 1'
#
loop_
_entity.id
_entity.type
_entity.pdbx_description
1 polymer ?
#
loop_
_entity_poly.entity_id
_entity_poly.type
_entity_poly.pdbx_seq_one_letter_code
_entity_poly.pdbx_strand_id
1 'polypeptide(L)'
;DTTAEKIREISPDGIMFSNGPGDPSENTQIIKNIKEIAQLGIPVFGICLGHQLMALAHGAKTQKLKYGHRGANQPVIDKELDRTFVTSQNHGYAVVGESMDPEVGTVSHINANDGTCEGMRYNKINAFTVQFHPEAHGGPQDTDYLFDEFIDMIKKEMH
;
A
#
# COMPACT_ATOMS: atom_id res chain seq x y z
N ASP A 1 10.14 13.31 8.63
CA ASP A 1 9.70 14.15 7.51
C ASP A 1 10.70 14.15 6.36
N THR A 2 10.78 12.99 5.68
CA THR A 2 11.68 12.81 4.55
C THR A 2 11.05 13.43 3.30
N THR A 3 11.79 14.28 2.61
CA THR A 3 11.34 14.93 1.38
C THR A 3 11.86 14.18 0.15
N ALA A 4 11.26 14.46 -1.01
CA ALA A 4 11.72 13.89 -2.28
C ALA A 4 13.16 14.29 -2.59
N GLU A 5 13.53 15.53 -2.27
CA GLU A 5 14.89 16.02 -2.47
C GLU A 5 15.90 15.22 -1.65
N LYS A 6 15.57 14.94 -0.39
CA LYS A 6 16.42 14.15 0.49
C LYS A 6 16.55 12.72 0.00
N ILE A 7 15.47 12.13 -0.48
CA ILE A 7 15.47 10.79 -1.07
C ILE A 7 16.38 10.77 -2.31
N ARG A 8 16.29 11.80 -3.13
CA ARG A 8 17.13 11.89 -4.34
C ARG A 8 18.61 11.95 -4.00
N GLU A 9 18.97 12.66 -2.92
CA GLU A 9 20.35 12.74 -2.44
C GLU A 9 20.87 11.38 -1.96
N ILE A 10 20.02 10.61 -1.27
CA ILE A 10 20.37 9.29 -0.75
C ILE A 10 20.43 8.26 -1.88
N SER A 11 19.63 8.45 -2.92
CA SER A 11 19.52 7.54 -4.08
C SER A 11 19.27 6.09 -3.67
N PRO A 12 18.21 5.80 -2.90
CA PRO A 12 17.93 4.44 -2.48
C PRO A 12 17.45 3.58 -3.67
N ASP A 13 17.63 2.27 -3.57
CA ASP A 13 17.17 1.34 -4.59
C ASP A 13 15.67 1.06 -4.50
N GLY A 14 15.09 1.25 -3.33
CA GLY A 14 13.66 1.07 -3.10
C GLY A 14 13.22 1.83 -1.86
N ILE A 15 11.92 2.09 -1.75
CA ILE A 15 11.33 2.85 -0.65
C ILE A 15 10.15 2.08 -0.08
N MET A 16 10.10 1.94 1.24
CA MET A 16 8.94 1.38 1.93
C MET A 16 8.30 2.46 2.80
N PHE A 17 6.99 2.60 2.68
CA PHE A 17 6.20 3.43 3.58
C PHE A 17 5.38 2.51 4.48
N SER A 18 5.49 2.67 5.77
CA SER A 18 4.72 1.86 6.71
C SER A 18 4.22 2.71 7.88
N ASN A 19 3.41 2.11 8.66
CA ASN A 19 2.85 2.50 9.97
C ASN A 19 2.68 3.95 10.39
N GLY A 20 1.57 4.16 11.04
CA GLY A 20 1.22 5.34 11.83
C GLY A 20 -0.26 5.28 12.20
N PRO A 21 -0.64 5.79 13.36
CA PRO A 21 -2.04 5.84 13.77
C PRO A 21 -2.75 7.08 13.23
N GLY A 22 -4.07 7.06 13.25
CA GLY A 22 -4.91 8.21 13.01
C GLY A 22 -5.57 8.26 11.64
N ASP A 23 -6.16 9.40 11.35
CA ASP A 23 -6.83 9.65 10.07
C ASP A 23 -5.80 9.99 9.01
N PRO A 24 -5.66 9.18 7.96
CA PRO A 24 -4.66 9.45 6.94
C PRO A 24 -4.87 10.76 6.21
N SER A 25 -6.12 11.21 6.05
CA SER A 25 -6.41 12.44 5.31
C SER A 25 -5.96 13.71 6.02
N GLU A 26 -5.63 13.63 7.30
CA GLU A 26 -5.13 14.78 8.07
C GLU A 26 -3.64 15.04 7.85
N ASN A 27 -2.93 14.13 7.20
CA ASN A 27 -1.49 14.23 6.99
C ASN A 27 -1.16 14.88 5.65
N THR A 28 -1.65 16.08 5.40
CA THR A 28 -1.54 16.74 4.09
C THR A 28 -0.11 16.95 3.61
N GLN A 29 0.79 17.34 4.51
CA GLN A 29 2.20 17.55 4.13
C GLN A 29 2.88 16.23 3.77
N ILE A 30 2.60 15.18 4.51
CA ILE A 30 3.15 13.86 4.24
C ILE A 30 2.63 13.31 2.91
N ILE A 31 1.34 13.51 2.63
CA ILE A 31 0.72 13.11 1.37
C ILE A 31 1.43 13.80 0.20
N LYS A 32 1.69 15.09 0.32
CA LYS A 32 2.38 15.85 -0.72
C LYS A 32 3.79 15.32 -0.93
N ASN A 33 4.52 15.06 0.15
CA ASN A 33 5.88 14.51 0.06
C ASN A 33 5.89 13.13 -0.60
N ILE A 34 4.93 12.27 -0.26
CA ILE A 34 4.81 10.93 -0.85
C ILE A 34 4.56 11.02 -2.35
N LYS A 35 3.70 11.93 -2.77
CA LYS A 35 3.43 12.12 -4.21
C LYS A 35 4.69 12.51 -4.96
N GLU A 36 5.48 13.43 -4.42
CA GLU A 36 6.74 13.86 -5.02
C GLU A 36 7.76 12.72 -5.06
N ILE A 37 7.86 11.94 -3.97
CA ILE A 37 8.77 10.80 -3.90
C ILE A 37 8.38 9.74 -4.93
N ALA A 38 7.10 9.48 -5.10
CA ALA A 38 6.62 8.49 -6.06
C ALA A 38 6.96 8.85 -7.51
N GLN A 39 7.12 10.15 -7.79
CA GLN A 39 7.48 10.62 -9.13
C GLN A 39 8.96 10.42 -9.47
N LEU A 40 9.79 10.02 -8.50
CA LEU A 40 11.22 9.82 -8.74
C LEU A 40 11.54 8.56 -9.55
N GLY A 41 10.56 7.67 -9.73
CA GLY A 41 10.77 6.42 -10.47
C GLY A 41 11.38 5.29 -9.67
N ILE A 42 11.68 5.52 -8.40
CA ILE A 42 12.22 4.51 -7.49
C ILE A 42 11.08 3.57 -7.07
N PRO A 43 11.30 2.23 -7.04
CA PRO A 43 10.25 1.31 -6.59
C PRO A 43 9.75 1.62 -5.18
N VAL A 44 8.44 1.62 -5.01
CA VAL A 44 7.79 1.96 -3.74
C VAL A 44 6.84 0.84 -3.31
N PHE A 45 6.93 0.45 -2.05
CA PHE A 45 6.02 -0.50 -1.42
C PHE A 45 5.39 0.16 -0.19
N GLY A 46 4.08 0.39 -0.24
CA GLY A 46 3.35 1.00 0.88
C GLY A 46 2.60 -0.04 1.69
N ILE A 47 2.72 0.04 3.01
CA ILE A 47 2.12 -0.92 3.93
C ILE A 47 1.25 -0.15 4.95
N CYS A 48 0.04 -0.61 5.15
CA CYS A 48 -0.91 -0.06 6.12
C CYS A 48 -1.17 1.43 5.89
N LEU A 49 -0.70 2.32 6.75
CA LEU A 49 -0.85 3.77 6.54
C LEU A 49 -0.19 4.21 5.23
N GLY A 50 0.93 3.60 4.87
CA GLY A 50 1.61 3.86 3.60
C GLY A 50 0.72 3.61 2.39
N HIS A 51 -0.08 2.53 2.43
CA HIS A 51 -1.07 2.23 1.40
C HIS A 51 -2.11 3.34 1.30
N GLN A 52 -2.63 3.80 2.43
CA GLN A 52 -3.66 4.84 2.47
C GLN A 52 -3.12 6.18 1.99
N LEU A 53 -1.93 6.56 2.43
CA LEU A 53 -1.31 7.83 2.05
C LEU A 53 -0.97 7.86 0.55
N MET A 54 -0.49 6.74 0.00
CA MET A 54 -0.23 6.63 -1.44
C MET A 54 -1.52 6.82 -2.24
N ALA A 55 -2.62 6.23 -1.80
CA ALA A 55 -3.90 6.37 -2.47
C ALA A 55 -4.38 7.83 -2.44
N LEU A 56 -4.29 8.47 -1.28
CA LEU A 56 -4.67 9.89 -1.15
C LEU A 56 -3.79 10.78 -2.01
N ALA A 57 -2.49 10.49 -2.06
CA ALA A 57 -1.55 11.27 -2.89
C ALA A 57 -1.90 11.20 -4.37
N HIS A 58 -2.59 10.15 -4.80
CA HIS A 58 -2.93 9.93 -6.21
C HIS A 58 -4.42 10.12 -6.50
N GLY A 59 -5.11 10.85 -5.64
CA GLY A 59 -6.48 11.29 -5.90
C GLY A 59 -7.60 10.41 -5.38
N ALA A 60 -7.27 9.28 -4.78
CA ALA A 60 -8.31 8.42 -4.18
C ALA A 60 -8.76 8.97 -2.84
N LYS A 61 -9.81 8.39 -2.29
CA LYS A 61 -10.38 8.79 -1.02
C LYS A 61 -10.29 7.66 -0.01
N THR A 62 -10.30 8.01 1.28
CA THR A 62 -10.41 7.05 2.37
C THR A 62 -11.71 7.25 3.09
N GLN A 63 -12.17 6.21 3.79
CA GLN A 63 -13.38 6.29 4.61
C GLN A 63 -13.15 5.57 5.93
N LYS A 64 -13.81 6.04 6.97
CA LYS A 64 -13.77 5.39 8.27
C LYS A 64 -14.66 4.16 8.24
N LEU A 65 -14.13 3.03 8.68
CA LEU A 65 -14.89 1.79 8.78
C LEU A 65 -15.68 1.79 10.10
N LYS A 66 -16.88 1.22 10.06
CA LYS A 66 -17.74 1.18 11.24
C LYS A 66 -17.07 0.38 12.39
N TYR A 67 -16.46 -0.75 12.05
CA TYR A 67 -15.82 -1.62 13.04
C TYR A 67 -14.32 -1.73 12.89
N GLY A 68 -13.79 -1.34 11.73
CA GLY A 68 -12.37 -1.52 11.41
C GLY A 68 -12.01 -2.97 11.13
N HIS A 69 -10.75 -3.17 10.76
CA HIS A 69 -10.19 -4.51 10.58
C HIS A 69 -9.07 -4.68 11.60
N ARG A 70 -9.25 -5.60 12.53
CA ARG A 70 -8.28 -5.83 13.60
C ARG A 70 -8.10 -7.31 13.83
N GLY A 71 -6.87 -7.71 14.18
CA GLY A 71 -6.53 -9.08 14.48
C GLY A 71 -5.74 -9.78 13.39
N ALA A 72 -5.46 -11.05 13.60
CA ALA A 72 -4.60 -11.86 12.74
C ALA A 72 -5.38 -12.80 11.83
N ASN A 73 -6.68 -12.59 11.67
CA ASN A 73 -7.55 -13.48 10.91
C ASN A 73 -8.39 -12.75 9.87
N GLN A 74 -7.85 -11.73 9.25
CA GLN A 74 -8.55 -10.98 8.20
C GLN A 74 -8.27 -11.61 6.83
N PRO A 75 -9.28 -12.20 6.16
CA PRO A 75 -9.06 -12.86 4.88
C PRO A 75 -9.01 -11.84 3.75
N VAL A 76 -7.97 -11.93 2.94
CA VAL A 76 -7.74 -11.03 1.82
C VAL A 76 -7.55 -11.84 0.54
N ILE A 77 -8.23 -11.43 -0.52
CA ILE A 77 -8.12 -12.06 -1.83
C ILE A 77 -7.15 -11.26 -2.69
N ASP A 78 -6.11 -11.92 -3.17
CA ASP A 78 -5.24 -11.38 -4.22
C ASP A 78 -5.96 -11.65 -5.55
N LYS A 79 -6.42 -10.59 -6.20
CA LYS A 79 -7.23 -10.70 -7.42
C LYS A 79 -6.43 -11.26 -8.60
N GLU A 80 -5.14 -11.01 -8.63
CA GLU A 80 -4.26 -11.48 -9.70
C GLU A 80 -3.98 -12.98 -9.57
N LEU A 81 -3.70 -13.44 -8.35
CA LEU A 81 -3.43 -14.85 -8.08
C LEU A 81 -4.70 -15.66 -7.86
N ASP A 82 -5.83 -15.01 -7.64
CA ASP A 82 -7.11 -15.63 -7.30
C ASP A 82 -6.95 -16.56 -6.09
N ARG A 83 -6.28 -16.05 -5.06
CA ARG A 83 -6.01 -16.77 -3.82
C ARG A 83 -6.36 -15.93 -2.61
N THR A 84 -6.83 -16.60 -1.56
CA THR A 84 -7.16 -15.95 -0.30
C THR A 84 -6.04 -16.21 0.71
N PHE A 85 -5.60 -15.13 1.35
CA PHE A 85 -4.59 -15.18 2.42
C PHE A 85 -5.22 -14.70 3.71
N VAL A 86 -4.81 -15.28 4.82
CA VAL A 86 -5.18 -14.80 6.15
C VAL A 86 -4.13 -13.78 6.55
N THR A 87 -4.57 -12.57 6.87
CA THR A 87 -3.67 -11.44 7.13
C THR A 87 -3.87 -10.85 8.51
N SER A 88 -2.86 -10.15 9.00
CA SER A 88 -2.91 -9.38 10.23
C SER A 88 -3.17 -7.91 9.89
N GLN A 89 -4.17 -7.31 10.54
CA GLN A 89 -4.56 -5.94 10.29
C GLN A 89 -4.91 -5.21 11.57
N ASN A 90 -4.69 -3.90 11.57
CA ASN A 90 -5.11 -3.05 12.69
C ASN A 90 -5.32 -1.64 12.15
N HIS A 91 -6.49 -1.39 11.56
CA HIS A 91 -6.81 -0.08 11.01
C HIS A 91 -8.30 0.22 11.08
N GLY A 92 -8.62 1.49 11.19
CA GLY A 92 -10.01 1.96 11.23
C GLY A 92 -10.44 2.67 9.95
N TYR A 93 -9.54 2.85 9.00
CA TYR A 93 -9.81 3.53 7.73
C TYR A 93 -9.47 2.61 6.56
N ALA A 94 -10.15 2.81 5.44
CA ALA A 94 -9.89 2.04 4.23
C ALA A 94 -9.91 2.94 3.00
N VAL A 95 -9.16 2.57 1.99
CA VAL A 95 -9.18 3.26 0.69
C VAL A 95 -10.49 2.88 -0.02
N VAL A 96 -11.15 3.89 -0.57
CA VAL A 96 -12.33 3.68 -1.42
C VAL A 96 -11.80 3.35 -2.83
N GLY A 97 -11.74 2.06 -3.17
CA GLY A 97 -11.13 1.60 -4.42
C GLY A 97 -11.74 2.24 -5.66
N GLU A 98 -13.05 2.44 -5.63
CA GLU A 98 -13.79 3.07 -6.73
C GLU A 98 -13.41 4.53 -6.96
N SER A 99 -12.82 5.19 -5.97
CA SER A 99 -12.40 6.59 -6.07
C SER A 99 -11.05 6.73 -6.79
N MET A 100 -10.32 5.65 -7.00
CA MET A 100 -9.06 5.67 -7.73
C MET A 100 -9.32 5.68 -9.23
N ASP A 101 -8.68 6.61 -9.94
CA ASP A 101 -8.72 6.63 -11.40
C ASP A 101 -8.06 5.34 -11.92
N PRO A 102 -8.78 4.53 -12.73
CA PRO A 102 -8.22 3.27 -13.22
C PRO A 102 -6.99 3.43 -14.09
N GLU A 103 -6.75 4.60 -14.65
CA GLU A 103 -5.52 4.88 -15.41
C GLU A 103 -4.33 5.09 -14.47
N VAL A 104 -4.58 5.46 -13.23
CA VAL A 104 -3.54 5.72 -12.22
C VAL A 104 -3.23 4.47 -11.41
N GLY A 105 -4.25 3.77 -10.98
CA GLY A 105 -4.07 2.58 -10.14
C GLY A 105 -5.24 1.61 -10.24
N THR A 106 -4.94 0.36 -9.90
CA THR A 106 -5.91 -0.74 -9.96
C THR A 106 -5.91 -1.46 -8.60
N VAL A 107 -7.10 -1.77 -8.09
CA VAL A 107 -7.24 -2.55 -6.85
C VAL A 107 -6.68 -3.95 -7.07
N SER A 108 -5.69 -4.34 -6.28
CA SER A 108 -5.02 -5.65 -6.39
C SER A 108 -5.54 -6.66 -5.38
N HIS A 109 -5.96 -6.18 -4.21
CA HIS A 109 -6.40 -7.04 -3.12
C HIS A 109 -7.70 -6.50 -2.53
N ILE A 110 -8.59 -7.41 -2.13
CA ILE A 110 -9.85 -7.03 -1.47
C ILE A 110 -10.06 -7.91 -0.24
N ASN A 111 -10.77 -7.36 0.75
CA ASN A 111 -11.17 -8.13 1.91
C ASN A 111 -12.26 -9.13 1.50
N ALA A 112 -12.08 -10.41 1.86
CA ALA A 112 -13.02 -11.46 1.45
C ALA A 112 -14.39 -11.33 2.13
N ASN A 113 -14.46 -10.65 3.28
CA ASN A 113 -15.71 -10.51 4.02
C ASN A 113 -16.55 -9.32 3.56
N ASP A 114 -15.93 -8.16 3.33
CA ASP A 114 -16.68 -6.94 3.05
C ASP A 114 -16.32 -6.27 1.72
N GLY A 115 -15.36 -6.82 0.98
CA GLY A 115 -14.97 -6.27 -0.33
C GLY A 115 -14.17 -4.98 -0.28
N THR A 116 -13.72 -4.54 0.90
CA THR A 116 -12.91 -3.33 1.03
C THR A 116 -11.60 -3.48 0.27
N CYS A 117 -11.08 -2.36 -0.27
CA CYS A 117 -9.78 -2.34 -0.92
C CYS A 117 -8.69 -2.68 0.08
N GLU A 118 -7.90 -3.70 -0.21
CA GLU A 118 -6.80 -4.14 0.65
C GLU A 118 -5.45 -4.03 -0.03
N GLY A 119 -5.40 -3.57 -1.25
CA GLY A 119 -4.16 -3.38 -1.99
C GLY A 119 -4.39 -2.63 -3.29
N MET A 120 -3.34 -1.97 -3.76
CA MET A 120 -3.40 -1.15 -4.98
C MET A 120 -2.10 -1.33 -5.76
N ARG A 121 -2.22 -1.44 -7.09
CA ARG A 121 -1.08 -1.41 -8.00
C ARG A 121 -1.17 -0.14 -8.82
N TYR A 122 -0.06 0.57 -8.92
CA TYR A 122 0.00 1.82 -9.67
C TYR A 122 0.54 1.56 -11.07
N ASN A 123 -0.08 2.19 -12.07
CA ASN A 123 0.20 1.90 -13.49
C ASN A 123 1.30 2.78 -14.09
N LYS A 124 1.43 4.01 -13.59
CA LYS A 124 2.36 4.99 -14.18
C LYS A 124 3.62 5.21 -13.35
N ILE A 125 3.69 4.60 -12.18
CA ILE A 125 4.85 4.67 -11.30
C ILE A 125 5.17 3.26 -10.81
N ASN A 126 6.40 3.07 -10.33
CA ASN A 126 6.84 1.76 -9.83
C ASN A 126 6.41 1.58 -8.38
N ALA A 127 5.10 1.34 -8.16
CA ALA A 127 4.58 1.26 -6.81
C ALA A 127 3.45 0.24 -6.69
N PHE A 128 3.39 -0.40 -5.55
CA PHE A 128 2.23 -1.16 -5.13
C PHE A 128 2.10 -1.06 -3.61
N THR A 129 0.89 -1.27 -3.11
CA THR A 129 0.61 -1.09 -1.68
C THR A 129 -0.34 -2.14 -1.19
N VAL A 130 -0.26 -2.46 0.11
CA VAL A 130 -1.22 -3.34 0.78
C VAL A 130 -1.63 -2.75 2.12
N GLN A 131 -2.87 -3.00 2.52
CA GLN A 131 -3.42 -2.51 3.77
C GLN A 131 -2.98 -3.34 4.97
N PHE A 132 -2.78 -4.62 4.76
CA PHE A 132 -2.39 -5.56 5.81
C PHE A 132 -0.88 -5.56 6.06
N HIS A 133 -0.46 -6.23 7.12
CA HIS A 133 0.95 -6.36 7.48
C HIS A 133 1.51 -7.64 6.87
N PRO A 134 2.25 -7.57 5.75
CA PRO A 134 2.78 -8.77 5.11
C PRO A 134 3.91 -9.43 5.90
N GLU A 135 4.54 -8.69 6.80
CA GLU A 135 5.59 -9.21 7.68
C GLU A 135 5.08 -10.02 8.86
N ALA A 136 3.74 -9.99 9.10
CA ALA A 136 3.15 -10.72 10.22
C ALA A 136 2.79 -12.14 9.80
N HIS A 137 3.45 -13.11 10.40
CA HIS A 137 3.27 -14.52 10.08
C HIS A 137 2.14 -15.13 10.94
N GLY A 138 0.91 -15.01 10.45
CA GLY A 138 -0.26 -15.50 11.16
C GLY A 138 -0.79 -16.84 10.70
N GLY A 139 -0.17 -17.46 9.70
CA GLY A 139 -0.68 -18.71 9.16
C GLY A 139 0.33 -19.42 8.25
N PRO A 140 -0.03 -20.59 7.75
CA PRO A 140 0.85 -21.38 6.88
C PRO A 140 1.06 -20.76 5.51
N GLN A 141 0.16 -19.86 5.10
CA GLN A 141 0.26 -19.13 3.85
C GLN A 141 0.50 -17.68 4.19
N ASP A 142 1.73 -17.29 4.17
CA ASP A 142 2.08 -15.91 4.44
C ASP A 142 2.08 -15.08 3.17
N THR A 143 2.27 -13.80 3.34
CA THR A 143 2.28 -12.83 2.25
C THR A 143 3.71 -12.37 1.92
N ASP A 144 4.70 -13.18 2.23
CA ASP A 144 6.10 -12.90 1.95
C ASP A 144 6.38 -12.68 0.46
N TYR A 145 5.54 -13.27 -0.42
CA TYR A 145 5.69 -13.08 -1.86
C TYR A 145 5.66 -11.60 -2.27
N LEU A 146 5.05 -10.75 -1.45
CA LEU A 146 5.00 -9.31 -1.72
C LEU A 146 6.38 -8.66 -1.56
N PHE A 147 7.17 -9.12 -0.59
CA PHE A 147 8.55 -8.65 -0.44
C PHE A 147 9.42 -9.11 -1.60
N ASP A 148 9.21 -10.34 -2.05
CA ASP A 148 9.93 -10.86 -3.22
C ASP A 148 9.59 -10.04 -4.47
N GLU A 149 8.32 -9.67 -4.63
CA GLU A 149 7.89 -8.82 -5.74
C GLU A 149 8.56 -7.45 -5.69
N PHE A 150 8.65 -6.86 -4.49
CA PHE A 150 9.31 -5.57 -4.31
C PHE A 150 10.80 -5.66 -4.66
N ILE A 151 11.45 -6.71 -4.20
CA ILE A 151 12.88 -6.96 -4.52
C ILE A 151 13.07 -7.11 -6.02
N ASP A 152 12.17 -7.82 -6.71
CA ASP A 152 12.23 -7.97 -8.15
C ASP A 152 12.09 -6.63 -8.87
N MET A 153 11.22 -5.74 -8.38
CA MET A 153 11.08 -4.39 -8.91
C MET A 153 12.38 -3.61 -8.78
N ILE A 154 13.05 -3.72 -7.63
CA ILE A 154 14.33 -3.06 -7.39
C ILE A 154 15.38 -3.58 -8.37
N LYS A 155 15.46 -4.89 -8.57
CA LYS A 155 16.42 -5.49 -9.48
C LYS A 155 16.22 -5.05 -10.93
N LYS A 156 14.98 -4.89 -11.35
CA LYS A 156 14.68 -4.42 -12.71
C LYS A 156 15.15 -3.00 -12.95
N GLU A 157 15.03 -2.14 -11.93
CA GLU A 157 15.45 -0.75 -12.05
C GLU A 157 16.97 -0.58 -12.01
N MET A 158 17.69 -1.59 -11.52
CA MET A 158 19.15 -1.55 -11.47
C MET A 158 19.83 -1.90 -12.79
N HIS A 159 19.03 -2.26 -13.80
CA HIS A 159 19.59 -2.66 -15.12
C HIS A 159 19.27 -1.69 -16.23
#